data_c85e02ae485e3f349d6860670288b845
#
_entry.id   c85e02ae485e3f349d6860670288b845
#
_cell.length_a   1.000
_cell.length_b   1.000
_cell.length_c   1.000
_cell.angle_alpha   90.00
_cell.angle_beta   90.00
_cell.angle_gamma   90.00
#
_symmetry.space_group_name_H-M   'P 1'
#
loop_
_entity.id
_entity.type
_entity.pdbx_description
1 polymer ?
#
loop_
_entity_poly.entity_id
_entity_poly.type
_entity_poly.pdbx_seq_one_letter_code
_entity_poly.pdbx_strand_id
1 'polypeptide(L)'
;MKTRDEIFNTIKEILIKEFDCDEAKIKIESNLVEDLDLDSIDAVDLVVKLQTIINQKVDPEDFKQIRTLQDVVDAVEKIVNGNH
;
A
#
# COMPACT_ATOMS: atom_id res chain seq x y z
N MET A 1 4.44 -2.88 -13.33
CA MET A 1 3.74 -3.31 -12.12
C MET A 1 2.24 -3.26 -12.39
N LYS A 2 1.71 -4.36 -12.92
CA LYS A 2 0.32 -4.38 -13.37
C LYS A 2 -0.51 -5.49 -12.75
N THR A 3 0.12 -6.52 -12.20
CA THR A 3 -0.63 -7.60 -11.55
C THR A 3 -0.75 -7.32 -10.06
N ARG A 4 -1.76 -7.92 -9.44
CA ARG A 4 -1.96 -7.76 -8.00
C ARG A 4 -0.77 -8.29 -7.22
N ASP A 5 -0.18 -9.38 -7.67
CA ASP A 5 1.00 -9.95 -7.00
C ASP A 5 2.18 -8.99 -7.04
N GLU A 6 2.42 -8.35 -8.18
CA GLU A 6 3.51 -7.38 -8.30
C GLU A 6 3.26 -6.18 -7.39
N ILE A 7 2.03 -5.70 -7.36
CA ILE A 7 1.64 -4.57 -6.52
C ILE A 7 1.84 -4.93 -5.05
N PHE A 8 1.36 -6.10 -4.65
CA PHE A 8 1.50 -6.55 -3.28
C PHE A 8 2.97 -6.69 -2.89
N ASN A 9 3.80 -7.28 -3.76
CA ASN A 9 5.22 -7.45 -3.47
C ASN A 9 5.92 -6.10 -3.33
N THR A 10 5.55 -5.13 -4.15
CA THR A 10 6.11 -3.78 -4.06
C THR A 10 5.76 -3.13 -2.73
N ILE A 11 4.50 -3.23 -2.34
CA ILE A 11 4.04 -2.69 -1.05
C ILE A 11 4.77 -3.37 0.10
N LYS A 12 4.89 -4.69 0.02
CA LYS A 12 5.58 -5.47 1.04
C LYS A 12 7.02 -5.01 1.22
N GLU A 13 7.73 -4.79 0.11
CA GLU A 13 9.10 -4.31 0.17
C GLU A 13 9.20 -2.94 0.85
N ILE A 14 8.28 -2.05 0.53
CA ILE A 14 8.25 -0.73 1.15
C ILE A 14 8.05 -0.86 2.65
N LEU A 15 7.10 -1.69 3.06
CA LEU A 15 6.79 -1.87 4.47
C LEU A 15 7.99 -2.44 5.23
N ILE A 16 8.72 -3.35 4.62
CA ILE A 16 9.91 -3.93 5.26
C ILE A 16 11.04 -2.91 5.34
N LYS A 17 11.31 -2.22 4.25
CA LYS A 17 12.47 -1.32 4.15
C LYS A 17 12.26 0.03 4.79
N GLU A 18 11.06 0.59 4.63
CA GLU A 18 10.78 1.97 5.08
C GLU A 18 10.08 2.04 6.42
N PHE A 19 9.33 1.01 6.77
CA PHE A 19 8.55 1.00 8.01
C PHE A 19 8.99 -0.08 8.98
N ASP A 20 10.02 -0.83 8.62
CA ASP A 20 10.59 -1.86 9.49
C ASP A 20 9.55 -2.89 9.94
N CYS A 21 8.62 -3.22 9.07
CA CYS A 21 7.60 -4.21 9.37
C CYS A 21 8.16 -5.62 9.27
N ASP A 22 7.61 -6.51 10.09
CA ASP A 22 7.98 -7.92 10.09
C ASP A 22 7.34 -8.60 8.87
N GLU A 23 8.15 -9.20 8.03
CA GLU A 23 7.66 -9.88 6.83
C GLU A 23 6.60 -10.92 7.16
N ALA A 24 6.75 -11.63 8.27
CA ALA A 24 5.82 -12.68 8.67
C ALA A 24 4.42 -12.13 8.96
N LYS A 25 4.31 -10.84 9.22
CA LYS A 25 3.03 -10.19 9.51
C LYS A 25 2.39 -9.56 8.27
N ILE A 26 3.10 -9.54 7.16
CA ILE A 26 2.62 -8.89 5.94
C ILE A 26 1.88 -9.91 5.08
N LYS A 27 0.57 -9.84 5.06
CA LYS A 27 -0.30 -10.69 4.27
C LYS A 27 -1.36 -9.83 3.63
N ILE A 28 -2.01 -10.35 2.59
CA ILE A 28 -3.03 -9.58 1.87
C ILE A 28 -4.19 -9.17 2.80
N GLU A 29 -4.51 -9.98 3.78
CA GLU A 29 -5.57 -9.68 4.74
C GLU A 29 -5.07 -8.92 5.96
N SER A 30 -3.80 -8.61 6.05
CA SER A 30 -3.24 -7.90 7.21
C SER A 30 -3.86 -6.52 7.38
N ASN A 31 -4.21 -6.19 8.61
CA ASN A 31 -4.73 -4.88 8.95
C ASN A 31 -3.56 -3.93 9.20
N LEU A 32 -3.58 -2.76 8.59
CA LEU A 32 -2.48 -1.82 8.68
C LEU A 32 -2.24 -1.34 10.10
N VAL A 33 -3.30 -1.11 10.84
CA VAL A 33 -3.19 -0.60 12.21
C VAL A 33 -2.95 -1.74 13.22
N GLU A 34 -3.77 -2.78 13.13
CA GLU A 34 -3.74 -3.85 14.13
C GLU A 34 -2.58 -4.82 13.94
N ASP A 35 -2.29 -5.18 12.70
CA ASP A 35 -1.26 -6.18 12.41
C ASP A 35 0.10 -5.58 12.11
N LEU A 36 0.14 -4.42 11.48
CA LEU A 36 1.38 -3.78 11.05
C LEU A 36 1.74 -2.56 11.90
N ASP A 37 0.87 -2.19 12.82
CA ASP A 37 1.11 -1.08 13.75
C ASP A 37 1.40 0.24 13.04
N LEU A 38 0.69 0.48 11.94
CA LEU A 38 0.82 1.71 11.19
C LEU A 38 -0.32 2.66 11.55
N ASP A 39 0.01 3.92 11.81
CA ASP A 39 -1.02 4.93 12.09
C ASP A 39 -1.36 5.70 10.81
N SER A 40 -2.20 6.72 10.92
CA SER A 40 -2.65 7.48 9.75
C SER A 40 -1.50 8.25 9.09
N ILE A 41 -0.50 8.65 9.85
CA ILE A 41 0.67 9.33 9.30
C ILE A 41 1.49 8.36 8.46
N ASP A 42 1.67 7.15 8.96
CA ASP A 42 2.39 6.10 8.23
C ASP A 42 1.65 5.75 6.95
N ALA A 43 0.33 5.70 6.98
CA ALA A 43 -0.47 5.40 5.80
C ALA A 43 -0.27 6.47 4.72
N VAL A 44 -0.24 7.74 5.10
CA VAL A 44 0.01 8.84 4.16
C VAL A 44 1.42 8.73 3.57
N ASP A 45 2.40 8.42 4.41
CA ASP A 45 3.77 8.26 3.97
C ASP A 45 3.89 7.10 2.98
N LEU A 46 3.18 6.01 3.22
CA LEU A 46 3.14 4.88 2.30
C LEU A 46 2.59 5.29 0.94
N VAL A 47 1.52 6.08 0.94
CA VAL A 47 0.93 6.59 -0.30
C VAL A 47 1.94 7.42 -1.08
N VAL A 48 2.66 8.31 -0.40
CA VAL A 48 3.67 9.16 -1.04
C VAL A 48 4.76 8.31 -1.67
N LYS A 49 5.23 7.28 -0.97
CA LYS A 49 6.25 6.39 -1.50
C LYS A 49 5.75 5.60 -2.70
N LEU A 50 4.49 5.18 -2.66
CA LEU A 50 3.89 4.47 -3.78
C LEU A 50 3.80 5.36 -5.02
N GLN A 51 3.46 6.63 -4.85
CA GLN A 51 3.42 7.57 -5.98
C GLN A 51 4.75 7.62 -6.72
N THR A 52 5.84 7.63 -5.98
CA THR A 52 7.18 7.67 -6.55
C THR A 52 7.46 6.40 -7.35
N ILE A 53 7.08 5.26 -6.83
CA ILE A 53 7.37 3.96 -7.46
C ILE A 53 6.54 3.73 -8.70
N ILE A 54 5.23 4.01 -8.64
CA ILE A 54 4.35 3.79 -9.78
C ILE A 54 4.37 4.96 -10.77
N ASN A 55 5.04 6.04 -10.41
CA ASN A 55 5.17 7.23 -11.23
C ASN A 55 3.81 7.80 -11.66
N GLN A 56 2.85 7.76 -10.76
CA GLN A 56 1.52 8.30 -10.98
C GLN A 56 1.05 9.01 -9.72
N LYS A 57 0.22 10.02 -9.91
CA LYS A 57 -0.31 10.77 -8.81
C LYS A 57 -1.41 9.97 -8.11
N VAL A 58 -1.35 9.94 -6.80
CA VAL A 58 -2.31 9.21 -5.97
C VAL A 58 -2.96 10.21 -5.03
N ASP A 59 -4.29 10.23 -5.00
CA ASP A 59 -5.03 11.10 -4.10
C ASP A 59 -5.10 10.45 -2.72
N PRO A 60 -4.55 11.10 -1.67
CA PRO A 60 -4.64 10.55 -0.32
C PRO A 60 -6.08 10.27 0.13
N GLU A 61 -7.05 10.98 -0.44
CA GLU A 61 -8.45 10.74 -0.12
C GLU A 61 -8.88 9.31 -0.44
N ASP A 62 -8.32 8.74 -1.51
CA ASP A 62 -8.65 7.37 -1.91
C ASP A 62 -8.16 6.35 -0.90
N PHE A 63 -7.25 6.75 -0.02
CA PHE A 63 -6.67 5.87 0.97
C PHE A 63 -7.21 6.07 2.38
N LYS A 64 -8.13 6.99 2.56
CA LYS A 64 -8.70 7.24 3.89
C LYS A 64 -9.49 6.08 4.46
N GLN A 65 -10.07 5.27 3.59
CA GLN A 65 -10.89 4.14 4.00
C GLN A 65 -10.15 2.82 3.97
N ILE A 66 -8.86 2.89 3.71
CA ILE A 66 -8.05 1.68 3.66
C ILE A 66 -7.80 1.15 5.05
N ARG A 67 -7.99 -0.14 5.25
CA ARG A 67 -7.77 -0.82 6.51
C ARG A 67 -6.83 -1.99 6.38
N THR A 68 -6.84 -2.67 5.24
CA THR A 68 -6.03 -3.87 5.00
C THR A 68 -5.13 -3.65 3.81
N LEU A 69 -4.15 -4.55 3.65
CA LEU A 69 -3.29 -4.52 2.47
C LEU A 69 -4.07 -4.80 1.21
N GLN A 70 -5.12 -5.60 1.30
CA GLN A 70 -5.99 -5.85 0.15
C GLN A 70 -6.58 -4.54 -0.35
N ASP A 71 -7.01 -3.67 0.56
CA ASP A 71 -7.55 -2.35 0.19
C ASP A 71 -6.51 -1.51 -0.52
N VAL A 72 -5.26 -1.55 -0.05
CA VAL A 72 -4.16 -0.81 -0.68
C VAL A 72 -3.91 -1.35 -2.08
N VAL A 73 -3.85 -2.66 -2.23
CA VAL A 73 -3.62 -3.29 -3.52
C VAL A 73 -4.74 -2.93 -4.49
N ASP A 74 -5.99 -2.98 -4.03
CA ASP A 74 -7.14 -2.62 -4.87
C ASP A 74 -7.03 -1.19 -5.37
N ALA A 75 -6.67 -0.26 -4.49
CA ALA A 75 -6.55 1.15 -4.86
C ALA A 75 -5.42 1.37 -5.86
N VAL A 76 -4.27 0.74 -5.63
CA VAL A 76 -3.13 0.86 -6.53
C VAL A 76 -3.44 0.22 -7.88
N GLU A 77 -4.10 -0.92 -7.88
CA GLU A 77 -4.47 -1.60 -9.11
C GLU A 77 -5.33 -0.71 -10.00
N LYS A 78 -6.28 0.00 -9.43
CA LYS A 78 -7.11 0.94 -10.19
C LYS A 78 -6.27 2.01 -10.84
N ILE A 79 -5.27 2.51 -10.14
CA ILE A 79 -4.44 3.59 -10.62
C ILE A 79 -3.52 3.12 -11.75
N VAL A 80 -2.81 2.01 -11.53
CA VAL A 80 -1.81 1.55 -12.51
C VAL A 80 -2.43 0.95 -13.75
N ASN A 81 -3.66 0.47 -13.67
CA ASN A 81 -4.35 -0.08 -14.83
C ASN A 81 -5.12 0.99 -15.61
N GLY A 82 -4.95 2.24 -15.23
CA GLY A 82 -5.52 3.35 -15.97
C GLY A 82 -7.03 3.41 -15.92
N ASN A 83 -7.61 2.99 -14.85
CA ASN A 83 -9.05 3.09 -14.66
C ASN A 83 -9.45 4.52 -14.44
N HIS A 84 -10.37 4.93 -15.22
CA HIS A 84 -10.85 6.29 -15.20
C HIS A 84 -12.30 6.37 -14.80
#